data_da7d7a4d5ed603c9df0e11eaae300e07
#
_entry.id   da7d7a4d5ed603c9df0e11eaae300e07
#
_cell.length_a   1.000
_cell.length_b   1.000
_cell.length_c   1.000
_cell.angle_alpha   90.00
_cell.angle_beta   90.00
_cell.angle_gamma   90.00
#
_symmetry.space_group_name_H-M   'P 1'
#
loop_
_entity.id
_entity.type
_entity.pdbx_description
1 polymer ?
#
loop_
_entity_poly.entity_id
_entity_poly.type
_entity_poly.pdbx_seq_one_letter_code
_entity_poly.pdbx_strand_id
1 'polypeptide(L)'
;MNRKLVAACAVVLSALPLAASAQEAPAGPSQDAGWHNAQQAALASRQASDGWGWLEGGVLWRRVAGSGTGPRPTLDDTVTLHYAGTFIDGADFDSSYRRNEPATFPLRGLIRAWQLAVPMMAVGDTIEIAVPAAMGYGPVGRGPIPGGATLLFKIELLAIPSR
;
A
#
# COMPACT_ATOMS: atom_id res chain seq x y z
N MET A 1 -53.37 -68.68 28.17
CA MET A 1 -51.89 -68.74 27.98
C MET A 1 -51.59 -68.25 26.57
N ASN A 2 -51.33 -66.96 26.34
CA ASN A 2 -50.91 -66.44 25.04
C ASN A 2 -49.98 -65.26 25.29
N ARG A 3 -48.69 -65.49 25.14
CA ARG A 3 -47.67 -64.48 25.19
C ARG A 3 -47.63 -63.76 23.83
N LYS A 4 -48.01 -62.51 23.82
CA LYS A 4 -47.81 -61.64 22.64
C LYS A 4 -46.40 -61.05 22.72
N LEU A 5 -45.53 -61.38 21.74
CA LEU A 5 -44.25 -60.68 21.49
C LEU A 5 -44.58 -59.33 20.89
N VAL A 6 -44.07 -58.27 21.54
CA VAL A 6 -44.05 -56.95 21.00
C VAL A 6 -42.63 -56.71 20.36
N ALA A 7 -42.61 -56.62 19.05
CA ALA A 7 -41.39 -56.25 18.32
C ALA A 7 -41.16 -54.75 18.41
N ALA A 8 -40.06 -54.36 19.07
CA ALA A 8 -39.62 -52.97 19.09
C ALA A 8 -38.86 -52.65 17.79
N CYS A 9 -39.45 -51.81 16.95
CA CYS A 9 -38.74 -51.21 15.80
C CYS A 9 -37.83 -50.10 16.32
N ALA A 10 -36.53 -50.32 16.28
CA ALA A 10 -35.52 -49.28 16.52
C ALA A 10 -35.35 -48.45 15.22
N VAL A 11 -35.82 -47.22 15.24
CA VAL A 11 -35.54 -46.23 14.21
C VAL A 11 -34.16 -45.66 14.45
N VAL A 12 -33.20 -46.08 13.64
CA VAL A 12 -31.88 -45.47 13.62
C VAL A 12 -31.96 -44.17 12.84
N LEU A 13 -31.99 -43.05 13.57
CA LEU A 13 -31.81 -41.70 12.97
C LEU A 13 -30.35 -41.49 12.65
N SER A 14 -29.96 -41.69 11.39
CA SER A 14 -28.65 -41.32 10.90
C SER A 14 -28.59 -39.80 10.74
N ALA A 15 -27.94 -39.11 11.69
CA ALA A 15 -27.59 -37.72 11.58
C ALA A 15 -26.47 -37.57 10.55
N LEU A 16 -26.77 -37.03 9.38
CA LEU A 16 -25.81 -36.54 8.43
C LEU A 16 -25.10 -35.31 9.03
N PRO A 17 -23.77 -35.26 9.06
CA PRO A 17 -23.08 -34.03 9.41
C PRO A 17 -23.36 -32.98 8.32
N LEU A 18 -23.98 -31.88 8.70
CA LEU A 18 -24.03 -30.66 7.88
C LEU A 18 -22.60 -30.13 7.77
N ALA A 19 -21.91 -30.42 6.67
CA ALA A 19 -20.67 -29.79 6.33
C ALA A 19 -20.99 -28.31 6.09
N ALA A 20 -20.72 -27.49 7.10
CA ALA A 20 -20.68 -26.04 6.91
C ALA A 20 -19.57 -25.76 5.89
N SER A 21 -19.96 -25.51 4.65
CA SER A 21 -19.08 -24.90 3.66
C SER A 21 -18.69 -23.53 4.22
N ALA A 22 -17.48 -23.43 4.76
CA ALA A 22 -16.85 -22.16 5.04
C ALA A 22 -16.81 -21.42 3.70
N GLN A 23 -17.65 -20.41 3.58
CA GLN A 23 -17.64 -19.50 2.44
C GLN A 23 -16.33 -18.73 2.56
N GLU A 24 -15.31 -19.16 1.80
CA GLU A 24 -14.08 -18.40 1.66
C GLU A 24 -14.48 -16.98 1.24
N ALA A 25 -14.08 -16.00 2.04
CA ALA A 25 -14.16 -14.61 1.64
C ALA A 25 -13.47 -14.50 0.26
N PRO A 26 -13.98 -13.66 -0.68
CA PRO A 26 -13.36 -13.54 -1.99
C PRO A 26 -11.89 -13.24 -1.79
N ALA A 27 -11.04 -14.16 -2.23
CA ALA A 27 -9.60 -14.00 -2.22
C ALA A 27 -9.32 -12.70 -2.98
N GLY A 28 -8.66 -11.75 -2.33
CA GLY A 28 -8.10 -10.60 -3.02
C GLY A 28 -7.25 -11.08 -4.20
N PRO A 29 -6.87 -10.19 -5.13
CA PRO A 29 -6.10 -10.58 -6.31
C PRO A 29 -4.95 -11.49 -5.87
N SER A 30 -4.83 -12.65 -6.50
CA SER A 30 -3.85 -13.67 -6.12
C SER A 30 -2.45 -13.07 -6.14
N GLN A 31 -1.79 -13.08 -4.98
CA GLN A 31 -0.39 -12.65 -4.86
C GLN A 31 0.53 -13.81 -5.27
N ASP A 32 0.32 -14.31 -6.48
CA ASP A 32 1.14 -15.37 -7.06
C ASP A 32 2.51 -14.84 -7.54
N ALA A 33 3.32 -15.72 -8.12
CA ALA A 33 4.62 -15.37 -8.66
C ALA A 33 4.54 -14.29 -9.75
N GLY A 34 3.48 -14.31 -10.57
CA GLY A 34 3.23 -13.31 -11.61
C GLY A 34 3.01 -11.93 -11.01
N TRP A 35 2.21 -11.85 -9.95
CA TRP A 35 1.98 -10.60 -9.23
C TRP A 35 3.28 -10.05 -8.61
N HIS A 36 4.06 -10.90 -7.92
CA HIS A 36 5.34 -10.49 -7.35
C HIS A 36 6.33 -10.02 -8.41
N ASN A 37 6.42 -10.73 -9.54
CA ASN A 37 7.27 -10.34 -10.66
C ASN A 37 6.86 -8.97 -11.24
N ALA A 38 5.56 -8.68 -11.33
CA ALA A 38 5.06 -7.39 -11.78
C ALA A 38 5.47 -6.25 -10.83
N GLN A 39 5.44 -6.49 -9.49
CA GLN A 39 5.91 -5.51 -8.50
C GLN A 39 7.40 -5.18 -8.71
N GLN A 40 8.25 -6.18 -8.93
CA GLN A 40 9.67 -5.99 -9.19
C GLN A 40 9.93 -5.32 -10.56
N ALA A 41 9.22 -5.74 -11.60
CA ALA A 41 9.33 -5.15 -12.93
C ALA A 41 8.97 -3.65 -12.91
N ALA A 42 7.97 -3.25 -12.12
CA ALA A 42 7.59 -1.86 -11.98
C ALA A 42 8.72 -1.00 -11.38
N LEU A 43 9.54 -1.54 -10.47
CA LEU A 43 10.73 -0.86 -9.97
C LEU A 43 11.85 -0.86 -11.03
N ALA A 44 12.12 -2.01 -11.62
CA ALA A 44 13.22 -2.20 -12.59
C ALA A 44 13.04 -1.38 -13.88
N SER A 45 11.80 -1.05 -14.25
CA SER A 45 11.50 -0.24 -15.44
C SER A 45 11.89 1.25 -15.28
N ARG A 46 12.19 1.70 -14.08
CA ARG A 46 12.53 3.10 -13.78
C ARG A 46 14.04 3.31 -13.86
N GLN A 47 14.52 3.96 -14.91
CA GLN A 47 15.93 4.06 -15.23
C GLN A 47 16.47 5.48 -15.01
N ALA A 48 17.78 5.57 -14.80
CA ALA A 48 18.48 6.85 -14.66
C ALA A 48 18.33 7.74 -15.92
N SER A 49 18.24 7.13 -17.11
CA SER A 49 17.94 7.83 -18.36
C SER A 49 16.64 8.64 -18.34
N ASP A 50 15.68 8.21 -17.51
CA ASP A 50 14.37 8.85 -17.35
C ASP A 50 14.33 9.80 -16.13
N GLY A 51 15.51 10.13 -15.59
CA GLY A 51 15.68 11.04 -14.46
C GLY A 51 15.47 10.40 -13.09
N TRP A 52 15.36 9.06 -13.00
CA TRP A 52 15.21 8.38 -11.73
C TRP A 52 16.57 8.27 -11.00
N GLY A 53 16.57 8.66 -9.73
CA GLY A 53 17.65 8.44 -8.79
C GLY A 53 17.29 7.39 -7.74
N TRP A 54 18.29 6.91 -7.00
CA TRP A 54 18.17 5.88 -5.98
C TRP A 54 18.35 6.48 -4.59
N LEU A 55 17.49 6.05 -3.66
CA LEU A 55 17.63 6.28 -2.23
C LEU A 55 17.82 4.94 -1.51
N GLU A 56 18.12 5.02 -0.22
CA GLU A 56 18.25 3.84 0.66
C GLU A 56 17.05 2.90 0.53
N GLY A 57 17.29 1.58 0.66
CA GLY A 57 16.23 0.57 0.62
C GLY A 57 15.59 0.35 -0.75
N GLY A 58 16.21 0.86 -1.83
CA GLY A 58 15.73 0.68 -3.20
C GLY A 58 14.57 1.60 -3.57
N VAL A 59 14.32 2.66 -2.81
CA VAL A 59 13.36 3.70 -3.18
C VAL A 59 13.88 4.46 -4.38
N LEU A 60 13.06 4.58 -5.41
CA LEU A 60 13.37 5.39 -6.59
C LEU A 60 12.64 6.72 -6.51
N TRP A 61 13.29 7.78 -6.96
CA TRP A 61 12.70 9.12 -6.96
C TRP A 61 13.13 9.92 -8.17
N ARG A 62 12.28 10.85 -8.60
CA ARG A 62 12.64 11.89 -9.55
C ARG A 62 11.89 13.18 -9.27
N ARG A 63 12.49 14.32 -9.57
CA ARG A 63 11.79 15.60 -9.58
C ARG A 63 11.09 15.79 -10.92
N VAL A 64 9.80 16.10 -10.89
CA VAL A 64 8.98 16.31 -12.08
C VAL A 64 8.55 17.77 -12.25
N ALA A 65 8.62 18.57 -11.17
CA ALA A 65 8.43 20.02 -11.20
C ALA A 65 9.15 20.68 -10.04
N GLY A 66 9.37 21.99 -10.14
CA GLY A 66 10.07 22.81 -9.15
C GLY A 66 11.56 22.97 -9.47
N SER A 67 12.22 23.86 -8.72
CA SER A 67 13.63 24.24 -8.97
C SER A 67 14.64 23.40 -8.17
N GLY A 68 14.16 22.68 -7.15
CA GLY A 68 15.04 22.01 -6.19
C GLY A 68 15.78 22.95 -5.24
N THR A 69 15.43 24.24 -5.26
CA THR A 69 16.08 25.27 -4.45
C THR A 69 15.08 25.89 -3.47
N GLY A 70 15.53 26.18 -2.26
CA GLY A 70 14.70 26.75 -1.21
C GLY A 70 14.70 25.93 0.07
N PRO A 71 13.81 26.26 1.03
CA PRO A 71 13.68 25.54 2.30
C PRO A 71 13.34 24.07 2.07
N ARG A 72 14.07 23.19 2.76
CA ARG A 72 13.85 21.73 2.74
C ARG A 72 13.47 21.25 4.13
N PRO A 73 12.53 20.31 4.24
CA PRO A 73 12.17 19.76 5.53
C PRO A 73 13.25 18.80 6.05
N THR A 74 13.31 18.68 7.36
CA THR A 74 14.00 17.62 8.09
C THR A 74 12.98 16.63 8.68
N LEU A 75 13.44 15.53 9.25
CA LEU A 75 12.54 14.54 9.86
C LEU A 75 11.74 15.08 11.04
N ASP A 76 12.22 16.16 11.67
CA ASP A 76 11.55 16.76 12.82
C ASP A 76 10.46 17.77 12.43
N ASP A 77 10.36 18.10 11.15
CA ASP A 77 9.40 19.06 10.64
C ASP A 77 8.02 18.42 10.39
N THR A 78 7.02 19.26 10.49
CA THR A 78 5.69 19.01 9.92
C THR A 78 5.65 19.56 8.50
N VAL A 79 5.09 18.81 7.57
CA VAL A 79 4.99 19.17 6.16
C VAL A 79 3.53 19.23 5.72
N THR A 80 3.20 20.23 4.90
CA THR A 80 1.92 20.33 4.19
C THR A 80 2.16 20.03 2.73
N LEU A 81 1.39 19.10 2.18
CA LEU A 81 1.61 18.59 0.83
C LEU A 81 0.33 18.11 0.16
N HIS A 82 0.36 18.10 -1.17
CA HIS A 82 -0.54 17.30 -1.96
C HIS A 82 0.14 16.00 -2.38
N TYR A 83 -0.65 14.93 -2.48
CA TYR A 83 -0.14 13.64 -2.95
C TYR A 83 -1.21 12.80 -3.62
N ALA A 84 -0.76 11.90 -4.48
CA ALA A 84 -1.52 10.78 -4.99
C ALA A 84 -0.68 9.51 -4.84
N GLY A 85 -1.27 8.47 -4.25
CA GLY A 85 -0.70 7.14 -4.12
C GLY A 85 -1.47 6.16 -4.98
N THR A 86 -0.75 5.46 -5.87
CA THR A 86 -1.30 4.48 -6.79
C THR A 86 -0.59 3.14 -6.70
N PHE A 87 -1.29 2.09 -7.06
CA PHE A 87 -0.68 0.80 -7.37
C PHE A 87 0.00 0.82 -8.74
N ILE A 88 0.71 -0.24 -9.07
CA ILE A 88 1.44 -0.37 -10.36
C ILE A 88 0.53 -0.43 -11.59
N ASP A 89 -0.73 -0.77 -11.42
CA ASP A 89 -1.78 -0.76 -12.45
C ASP A 89 -2.44 0.63 -12.62
N GLY A 90 -2.01 1.61 -11.82
CA GLY A 90 -2.53 2.97 -11.84
C GLY A 90 -3.77 3.21 -10.98
N ALA A 91 -4.30 2.19 -10.31
CA ALA A 91 -5.44 2.37 -9.41
C ALA A 91 -5.02 3.18 -8.16
N ASP A 92 -5.77 4.25 -7.87
CA ASP A 92 -5.54 5.08 -6.67
C ASP A 92 -5.97 4.34 -5.41
N PHE A 93 -5.11 4.30 -4.40
CA PHE A 93 -5.48 3.87 -3.06
C PHE A 93 -5.69 5.05 -2.09
N ASP A 94 -5.00 6.18 -2.31
CA ASP A 94 -5.18 7.41 -1.53
C ASP A 94 -4.73 8.64 -2.32
N SER A 95 -5.48 9.76 -2.20
CA SER A 95 -5.16 10.99 -2.91
C SER A 95 -5.75 12.21 -2.21
N SER A 96 -4.90 13.15 -1.83
CA SER A 96 -5.29 14.47 -1.32
C SER A 96 -5.89 15.34 -2.43
N TYR A 97 -5.48 15.14 -3.68
CA TYR A 97 -6.06 15.85 -4.82
C TYR A 97 -7.54 15.51 -5.00
N ARG A 98 -7.93 14.22 -4.83
CA ARG A 98 -9.36 13.83 -4.90
C ARG A 98 -10.22 14.45 -3.79
N ARG A 99 -9.63 14.67 -2.62
CA ARG A 99 -10.30 15.35 -1.50
C ARG A 99 -10.32 16.86 -1.67
N ASN A 100 -9.55 17.39 -2.64
CA ASN A 100 -9.31 18.83 -2.84
C ASN A 100 -8.82 19.52 -1.56
N GLU A 101 -8.03 18.79 -0.76
CA GLU A 101 -7.54 19.26 0.55
C GLU A 101 -6.09 18.78 0.76
N PRO A 102 -5.13 19.72 0.95
CA PRO A 102 -3.78 19.36 1.31
C PRO A 102 -3.74 18.62 2.65
N ALA A 103 -2.79 17.71 2.79
CA ALA A 103 -2.59 16.99 4.03
C ALA A 103 -1.37 17.53 4.78
N THR A 104 -1.47 17.60 6.10
CA THR A 104 -0.39 18.06 6.97
C THR A 104 0.02 16.92 7.91
N PHE A 105 1.31 16.55 7.87
CA PHE A 105 1.83 15.41 8.63
C PHE A 105 3.16 15.72 9.30
N PRO A 106 3.41 15.21 10.52
CA PRO A 106 4.76 15.08 11.06
C PRO A 106 5.54 14.09 10.17
N LEU A 107 6.65 14.53 9.58
CA LEU A 107 7.39 13.72 8.59
C LEU A 107 7.92 12.41 9.19
N ARG A 108 8.35 12.44 10.45
CA ARG A 108 8.82 11.25 11.19
C ARG A 108 7.75 10.14 11.35
N GLY A 109 6.47 10.49 11.26
CA GLY A 109 5.34 9.55 11.38
C GLY A 109 4.95 8.84 10.08
N LEU A 110 5.57 9.19 8.95
CA LEU A 110 5.24 8.64 7.64
C LEU A 110 6.06 7.38 7.33
N ILE A 111 5.71 6.67 6.25
CA ILE A 111 6.46 5.49 5.79
C ILE A 111 7.92 5.83 5.48
N ARG A 112 8.82 4.86 5.61
CA ARG A 112 10.26 5.08 5.48
C ARG A 112 10.65 5.73 4.14
N ALA A 113 10.00 5.35 3.05
CA ALA A 113 10.25 5.95 1.74
C ALA A 113 10.01 7.48 1.73
N TRP A 114 8.96 7.96 2.39
CA TRP A 114 8.69 9.40 2.48
C TRP A 114 9.70 10.12 3.38
N GLN A 115 10.12 9.49 4.47
CA GLN A 115 11.16 10.02 5.35
C GLN A 115 12.50 10.22 4.63
N LEU A 116 12.77 9.45 3.57
CA LEU A 116 13.96 9.58 2.73
C LEU A 116 13.76 10.59 1.60
N ALA A 117 12.61 10.56 0.95
CA ALA A 117 12.38 11.31 -0.28
C ALA A 117 11.96 12.77 -0.03
N VAL A 118 11.09 13.03 0.96
CA VAL A 118 10.57 14.39 1.21
C VAL A 118 11.68 15.38 1.64
N PRO A 119 12.71 15.01 2.42
CA PRO A 119 13.85 15.89 2.68
C PRO A 119 14.67 16.29 1.44
N MET A 120 14.51 15.59 0.33
CA MET A 120 15.15 15.96 -0.95
C MET A 120 14.41 17.08 -1.70
N MET A 121 13.18 17.41 -1.27
CA MET A 121 12.32 18.43 -1.87
C MET A 121 12.57 19.80 -1.24
N ALA A 122 12.50 20.84 -2.07
CA ALA A 122 12.26 22.19 -1.59
C ALA A 122 10.76 22.50 -1.66
N VAL A 123 10.31 23.50 -0.91
CA VAL A 123 8.93 24.01 -1.03
C VAL A 123 8.68 24.46 -2.48
N GLY A 124 7.59 24.00 -3.06
CA GLY A 124 7.22 24.19 -4.46
C GLY A 124 7.69 23.07 -5.41
N ASP A 125 8.47 22.10 -4.92
CA ASP A 125 8.85 20.94 -5.72
C ASP A 125 7.71 19.90 -5.79
N THR A 126 7.66 19.20 -6.92
CA THR A 126 6.90 17.98 -7.10
C THR A 126 7.84 16.85 -7.45
N ILE A 127 7.72 15.73 -6.75
CA ILE A 127 8.49 14.52 -7.03
C ILE A 127 7.56 13.34 -7.33
N GLU A 128 8.09 12.36 -8.03
CA GLU A 128 7.54 11.01 -8.08
C GLU A 128 8.47 10.05 -7.35
N ILE A 129 7.90 9.10 -6.63
CA ILE A 129 8.66 8.02 -5.99
C ILE A 129 8.04 6.67 -6.31
N ALA A 130 8.89 5.65 -6.45
CA ALA A 130 8.49 4.26 -6.50
C ALA A 130 9.07 3.55 -5.28
N VAL A 131 8.20 2.90 -4.53
CA VAL A 131 8.45 2.45 -3.17
C VAL A 131 8.35 0.94 -3.12
N PRO A 132 9.47 0.22 -2.89
CA PRO A 132 9.43 -1.19 -2.57
C PRO A 132 8.61 -1.45 -1.29
N ALA A 133 7.95 -2.59 -1.18
CA ALA A 133 7.11 -2.93 -0.05
C ALA A 133 7.81 -2.74 1.32
N ALA A 134 9.08 -3.11 1.43
CA ALA A 134 9.86 -2.99 2.67
C ALA A 134 10.02 -1.53 3.15
N MET A 135 9.93 -0.56 2.25
CA MET A 135 10.03 0.88 2.54
C MET A 135 8.66 1.56 2.64
N GLY A 136 7.59 0.79 2.41
CA GLY A 136 6.19 1.18 2.52
C GLY A 136 5.46 0.45 3.66
N TYR A 137 4.57 -0.46 3.31
CA TYR A 137 3.71 -1.17 4.28
C TYR A 137 4.10 -2.65 4.49
N GLY A 138 5.26 -3.06 3.98
CA GLY A 138 5.87 -4.36 4.25
C GLY A 138 5.09 -5.58 3.69
N PRO A 139 5.40 -6.77 4.22
CA PRO A 139 4.80 -8.01 3.73
C PRO A 139 3.35 -8.22 4.18
N VAL A 140 2.88 -7.46 5.16
CA VAL A 140 1.50 -7.57 5.68
C VAL A 140 0.54 -6.62 4.97
N GLY A 141 1.02 -5.43 4.55
CA GLY A 141 0.19 -4.37 3.98
C GLY A 141 -0.59 -3.59 5.04
N ARG A 142 -1.53 -2.73 4.60
CA ARG A 142 -2.38 -1.92 5.49
C ARG A 142 -3.64 -1.44 4.76
N GLY A 143 -4.81 -1.70 5.33
CA GLY A 143 -6.09 -1.28 4.74
C GLY A 143 -6.25 -1.83 3.32
N PRO A 144 -6.43 -0.97 2.29
CA PRO A 144 -6.57 -1.43 0.90
C PRO A 144 -5.23 -1.87 0.27
N ILE A 145 -4.09 -1.64 0.95
CA ILE A 145 -2.76 -1.92 0.39
C ILE A 145 -2.37 -3.35 0.77
N PRO A 146 -2.25 -4.26 -0.22
CA PRO A 146 -1.84 -5.63 0.06
C PRO A 146 -0.37 -5.72 0.47
N GLY A 147 -0.02 -6.75 1.23
CA GLY A 147 1.36 -7.02 1.59
C GLY A 147 2.23 -7.29 0.36
N GLY A 148 3.45 -6.79 0.36
CA GLY A 148 4.36 -6.98 -0.76
C GLY A 148 4.16 -6.01 -1.94
N ALA A 149 3.18 -5.10 -1.88
CA ALA A 149 2.89 -4.15 -2.95
C ALA A 149 4.00 -3.10 -3.13
N THR A 150 4.40 -2.88 -4.37
CA THR A 150 5.13 -1.69 -4.80
C THR A 150 4.15 -0.53 -4.95
N LEU A 151 4.48 0.60 -4.37
CA LEU A 151 3.63 1.79 -4.38
C LEU A 151 4.27 2.91 -5.19
N LEU A 152 3.44 3.65 -5.91
CA LEU A 152 3.85 4.82 -6.67
C LEU A 152 3.21 6.04 -6.04
N PHE A 153 4.01 7.08 -5.79
CA PHE A 153 3.48 8.34 -5.30
C PHE A 153 3.94 9.50 -6.17
N LYS A 154 3.04 10.43 -6.37
CA LYS A 154 3.35 11.80 -6.74
C LYS A 154 3.14 12.67 -5.51
N ILE A 155 4.13 13.51 -5.16
CA ILE A 155 4.13 14.33 -3.95
C ILE A 155 4.51 15.75 -4.32
N GLU A 156 3.72 16.72 -3.92
CA GLU A 156 3.98 18.15 -4.06
C GLU A 156 4.12 18.77 -2.67
N LEU A 157 5.28 19.36 -2.37
CA LEU A 157 5.54 20.02 -1.09
C LEU A 157 5.10 21.48 -1.12
N LEU A 158 4.04 21.80 -0.37
CA LEU A 158 3.44 23.13 -0.33
C LEU A 158 4.05 24.03 0.74
N ALA A 159 4.30 23.49 1.93
CA ALA A 159 4.80 24.26 3.06
C ALA A 159 5.51 23.39 4.11
N ILE A 160 6.29 24.06 4.95
CA ILE A 160 6.88 23.53 6.18
C ILE A 160 6.38 24.41 7.33
N PRO A 161 5.19 24.14 7.91
CA PRO A 161 4.57 25.01 8.91
C PRO A 161 5.37 25.18 10.22
N SER A 162 6.33 24.28 10.46
CA SER A 162 7.23 24.33 11.63
C SER A 162 8.38 25.34 11.47
N ARG A 163 8.45 26.06 10.36
CA ARG A 163 9.51 27.04 10.04
C ARG A 163 8.96 28.38 9.58
#